data_bea3939c88507b8d6421bf9763046996
#
_entry.id   bea3939c88507b8d6421bf9763046996
#
_cell.length_a   1.000
_cell.length_b   1.000
_cell.length_c   1.000
_cell.angle_alpha   90.00
_cell.angle_beta   90.00
_cell.angle_gamma   90.00
#
_symmetry.space_group_name_H-M   'P 1'
#
loop_
_entity.id
_entity.type
_entity.pdbx_description
1 polymer ?
#
loop_
_entity_poly.entity_id
_entity_poly.type
_entity_poly.pdbx_seq_one_letter_code
_entity_poly.pdbx_strand_id
1 'polypeptide(L)' 'MSIKIEKNDTLWSISRENMNKEYYNTKEYIKELKHINNLSSDIILHGDHIIVPIIK' A
#
# COMPACT_ATOMS: atom_id res chain seq x y z
N MET A 1 0.66 -9.73 3.50
CA MET A 1 -0.67 -10.05 2.93
C MET A 1 -0.78 -9.43 1.54
N SER A 2 -1.34 -10.18 0.61
CA SER A 2 -1.55 -9.68 -0.75
C SER A 2 -3.00 -9.27 -0.93
N ILE A 3 -3.23 -8.08 -1.44
CA ILE A 3 -4.59 -7.59 -1.70
C ILE A 3 -4.72 -7.20 -3.16
N LYS A 4 -5.94 -7.29 -3.69
CA LYS A 4 -6.22 -6.89 -5.06
C LYS A 4 -6.45 -5.39 -5.12
N ILE A 5 -5.86 -4.75 -6.12
CA ILE A 5 -6.06 -3.32 -6.37
C ILE A 5 -7.38 -3.15 -7.11
N GLU A 6 -8.30 -2.42 -6.49
CA GLU A 6 -9.61 -2.15 -7.07
C GLU A 6 -9.57 -0.89 -7.92
N LYS A 7 -10.60 -0.72 -8.74
CA LYS A 7 -10.75 0.48 -9.56
C LYS A 7 -10.78 1.71 -8.65
N ASN A 8 -10.04 2.74 -9.03
CA ASN A 8 -9.90 4.00 -8.28
C ASN A 8 -9.05 3.91 -7.01
N ASP A 9 -8.44 2.76 -6.73
CA ASP A 9 -7.50 2.68 -5.63
C ASP A 9 -6.22 3.45 -5.92
N THR A 10 -5.67 4.04 -4.88
CA THR A 10 -4.37 4.70 -4.91
C THR A 10 -3.53 4.15 -3.77
N LEU A 11 -2.23 4.44 -3.77
CA LEU A 11 -1.39 4.05 -2.63
C LEU A 11 -1.87 4.70 -1.34
N TRP A 12 -2.45 5.91 -1.43
CA TRP A 12 -3.01 6.58 -0.26
C TRP A 12 -4.23 5.85 0.29
N SER A 13 -5.17 5.46 -0.58
CA SER A 13 -6.37 4.74 -0.12
C SER A 13 -6.02 3.38 0.47
N ILE A 14 -5.12 2.65 -0.18
CA ILE A 14 -4.66 1.35 0.30
C ILE A 14 -3.96 1.49 1.65
N SER A 15 -3.11 2.51 1.78
CA SER A 15 -2.39 2.75 3.03
C SER A 15 -3.34 3.09 4.17
N ARG A 16 -4.31 3.96 3.93
CA ARG A 16 -5.27 4.36 4.96
C ARG A 16 -6.12 3.20 5.45
N GLU A 17 -6.43 2.27 4.58
CA GLU A 17 -7.25 1.10 4.94
C GLU A 17 -6.47 0.02 5.67
N ASN A 18 -5.16 -0.08 5.42
CA ASN A 18 -4.37 -1.23 5.87
C ASN A 18 -3.31 -0.90 6.91
N MET A 19 -2.90 0.36 7.04
CA MET A 19 -1.83 0.70 7.96
C MET A 19 -2.29 0.68 9.43
N ASN A 20 -1.36 0.36 10.31
CA ASN A 20 -1.57 0.53 11.74
C ASN A 20 -1.12 1.93 12.13
N LYS A 21 -2.09 2.77 12.50
CA LYS A 21 -1.86 4.18 12.80
C LYS A 21 -0.96 4.41 14.02
N GLU A 22 -0.78 3.41 14.84
CA GLU A 22 0.12 3.50 16.00
C GLU A 22 1.59 3.42 15.59
N TYR A 23 1.89 2.79 14.45
CA TYR A 23 3.27 2.55 14.02
C TYR A 23 3.67 3.36 12.80
N TYR A 24 2.72 3.79 11.98
CA TYR A 24 3.00 4.47 10.73
C TYR A 24 2.22 5.75 10.58
N ASN A 25 2.82 6.74 9.92
CA ASN A 25 2.03 7.74 9.24
C ASN A 25 1.85 7.29 7.77
N THR A 26 0.95 7.94 7.04
CA THR A 26 0.60 7.51 5.70
C THR A 26 1.80 7.55 4.75
N LYS A 27 2.62 8.59 4.84
CA LYS A 27 3.80 8.73 3.96
C LYS A 27 4.81 7.61 4.20
N GLU A 28 5.05 7.27 5.45
CA GLU A 28 5.96 6.17 5.79
C GLU A 28 5.45 4.84 5.29
N TYR A 29 4.16 4.61 5.44
CA TYR A 29 3.54 3.38 4.98
C TYR A 29 3.61 3.25 3.45
N ILE A 30 3.35 4.34 2.73
CA ILE A 30 3.46 4.35 1.27
C ILE A 30 4.89 4.03 0.84
N LYS A 31 5.87 4.62 1.51
CA LYS A 31 7.28 4.33 1.24
C LYS A 31 7.60 2.85 1.43
N GLU A 32 7.07 2.26 2.48
CA GLU A 32 7.22 0.83 2.76
C GLU A 32 6.55 -0.01 1.69
N LEU A 33 5.33 0.35 1.27
CA LEU A 33 4.63 -0.33 0.19
C LEU A 33 5.44 -0.33 -1.10
N LYS A 34 6.01 0.82 -1.45
CA LYS A 34 6.83 0.94 -2.65
C LYS A 34 8.07 0.07 -2.57
N HIS A 35 8.68 0.02 -1.41
CA HIS A 35 9.88 -0.79 -1.20
C HIS A 35 9.57 -2.29 -1.32
N ILE A 36 8.55 -2.76 -0.63
CA ILE A 36 8.17 -4.18 -0.62
C ILE A 36 7.77 -4.66 -2.01
N ASN A 37 7.11 -3.80 -2.79
CA ASN A 37 6.58 -4.16 -4.10
C ASN A 37 7.48 -3.73 -5.26
N ASN A 38 8.68 -3.22 -4.98
CA ASN A 38 9.61 -2.72 -6.00
C ASN A 38 8.99 -1.65 -6.91
N LEU A 39 8.20 -0.76 -6.35
CA LEU A 39 7.57 0.31 -7.11
C LEU A 39 8.49 1.52 -7.17
N SER A 40 8.69 2.06 -8.37
CA SER A 40 9.46 3.27 -8.58
C SER A 40 8.62 4.53 -8.68
N SER A 41 7.29 4.38 -8.69
CA SER A 41 6.36 5.51 -8.76
C SER A 41 5.11 5.18 -7.94
N ASP A 42 4.21 6.16 -7.82
CA ASP A 42 2.96 5.99 -7.09
C ASP A 42 1.85 5.40 -7.95
N ILE A 43 2.15 5.10 -9.22
CA ILE A 43 1.14 4.58 -10.16
C ILE A 43 0.96 3.09 -9.93
N ILE A 44 -0.28 2.68 -9.70
CA ILE A 44 -0.67 1.28 -9.56
C ILE A 44 -1.83 1.00 -10.52
N LEU A 45 -1.97 -0.28 -10.90
CA LEU A 45 -2.98 -0.70 -11.87
C LEU A 45 -4.05 -1.54 -11.19
N HIS A 46 -5.32 -1.19 -11.41
CA HIS A 46 -6.40 -2.02 -10.89
C HIS A 46 -6.36 -3.40 -11.54
N GLY A 47 -6.76 -4.40 -10.79
CA GLY A 47 -6.67 -5.79 -11.20
C GLY A 47 -5.37 -6.47 -10.80
N ASP A 48 -4.30 -5.70 -10.56
CA ASP A 48 -3.07 -6.24 -10.01
C ASP A 48 -3.19 -6.47 -8.50
N HIS A 49 -2.23 -7.17 -7.94
CA HIS A 49 -2.16 -7.39 -6.49
C HIS A 49 -0.97 -6.61 -5.93
N ILE A 50 -1.11 -6.18 -4.69
CA ILE A 50 -0.05 -5.49 -3.97
C ILE A 50 0.15 -6.16 -2.62
N ILE A 51 1.41 -6.29 -2.22
CA ILE A 51 1.75 -6.86 -0.91
C ILE A 51 1.74 -5.74 0.11
N VAL A 52 1.00 -5.93 1.20
CA VAL A 52 0.94 -4.95 2.29
C VAL A 52 1.58 -5.55 3.53
N PRO A 53 2.38 -4.76 4.28
CA PRO A 53 2.96 -5.24 5.53
C PRO A 53 1.87 -5.42 6.59
N ILE A 54 2.02 -6.47 7.39
CA ILE A 54 1.12 -6.73 8.51
C ILE A 54 1.94 -6.56 9.78
N ILE A 55 1.47 -5.69 10.67
CA ILE A 55 2.07 -5.49 11.98
C ILE A 55 1.12 -6.07 13.02
N LYS A 56 1.64 -7.00 13.77
CA LYS A 56 0.86 -7.66 14.81
C LYS A 56 1.12 -7.01 16.16
#